data_82f920687741251cdfdae090de442324
#
_entry.id   82f920687741251cdfdae090de442324
#
_cell.length_a   1.000
_cell.length_b   1.000
_cell.length_c   1.000
_cell.angle_alpha   90.00
_cell.angle_beta   90.00
_cell.angle_gamma   90.00
#
_symmetry.space_group_name_H-M   'P 1'
#
loop_
_entity.id
_entity.type
_entity.pdbx_description
1 polymer ?
#
loop_
_entity_poly.entity_id
_entity_poly.type
_entity_poly.pdbx_seq_one_letter_code
_entity_poly.pdbx_strand_id
1 'polypeptide(L)'
;MKNISLFCLLLITGLGVLSCGPSGSEVPTDTAEVESNTISVTAEQFNVSKMEVGSMEDQPFFRYIQANGYIDVPPERMASVSVRLGGFVKLFSILPGDRVSKGTVLFTLENPDFIQLQQDYLEAKAQLHYLESDYERQKNLASDNVASQKNYLKAESDYKVTQARFLGLKEKLKLLNIDTQHLEKGEIQSTINVYSPISGFVAKVNITRGMFVHPEDVAVEIIDTDHMHVELQVFERDIVDIRKGQPITFTIPGASNNVFKGEIYLVGKTIESESRTINIHGHIDDEQGINTVLPGMYVEANIAVSSDTRTVLPSEAIVALGDTHYVLVQISKEGSGYLFEKREVSIGEFNNQWTEIRNLNDFKTGDVFLVKGAFNLINEEGGGHQH
;
A
#
# COMPACT_ATOMS: atom_id res chain seq x y z
N MET A 1 37.27 -21.58 41.26
CA MET A 1 37.36 -22.87 42.00
C MET A 1 37.40 -23.92 40.93
N LYS A 2 38.56 -24.48 40.63
CA LYS A 2 39.03 -25.86 40.95
C LYS A 2 38.24 -26.90 40.16
N ASN A 3 38.78 -27.84 39.38
CA ASN A 3 40.08 -28.52 39.25
C ASN A 3 40.05 -29.32 37.95
N ILE A 4 41.09 -29.37 37.07
CA ILE A 4 42.24 -30.30 37.17
C ILE A 4 41.84 -31.77 37.04
N SER A 5 42.31 -32.48 35.95
CA SER A 5 43.32 -33.53 35.97
C SER A 5 43.23 -34.35 34.69
N LEU A 6 44.18 -34.48 33.84
CA LEU A 6 45.55 -35.02 33.87
C LEU A 6 45.60 -36.54 33.59
N PHE A 7 46.50 -36.93 32.68
CA PHE A 7 47.23 -38.19 32.48
C PHE A 7 46.51 -39.40 31.90
N CYS A 8 46.97 -40.07 30.86
CA CYS A 8 48.21 -40.96 30.91
C CYS A 8 48.63 -41.36 29.47
N LEU A 9 49.90 -41.34 29.32
CA LEU A 9 50.81 -41.86 28.31
C LEU A 9 50.96 -43.38 28.48
N LEU A 10 51.02 -44.16 27.39
CA LEU A 10 51.82 -45.42 27.40
C LEU A 10 52.26 -45.82 25.98
N LEU A 11 53.52 -45.89 25.84
CA LEU A 11 54.39 -46.35 24.81
C LEU A 11 54.59 -47.87 24.95
N ILE A 12 54.49 -48.67 23.85
CA ILE A 12 55.18 -49.98 23.80
C ILE A 12 55.62 -50.21 22.32
N THR A 13 56.91 -50.46 22.23
CA THR A 13 57.76 -50.88 21.13
C THR A 13 57.67 -52.40 20.86
N GLY A 14 57.98 -52.87 19.69
CA GLY A 14 58.27 -54.27 19.37
C GLY A 14 58.32 -54.57 17.89
N LEU A 15 59.40 -54.42 17.33
CA LEU A 15 60.40 -55.27 16.62
C LEU A 15 59.84 -56.38 15.70
N GLY A 16 60.14 -56.22 14.41
CA GLY A 16 60.86 -57.09 13.50
C GLY A 16 60.23 -58.35 13.01
N VAL A 17 60.23 -58.52 11.71
CA VAL A 17 61.09 -59.50 10.99
C VAL A 17 60.97 -59.27 9.45
N LEU A 18 62.11 -59.26 8.78
CA LEU A 18 62.30 -59.27 7.33
C LEU A 18 61.92 -60.64 6.73
N SER A 19 61.27 -60.59 5.52
CA SER A 19 61.41 -61.69 4.57
C SER A 19 61.41 -61.12 3.14
N CYS A 20 62.51 -61.36 2.43
CA CYS A 20 62.76 -61.09 1.00
C CYS A 20 62.24 -62.24 0.15
N GLY A 21 61.74 -61.91 -1.05
CA GLY A 21 61.54 -62.80 -2.18
C GLY A 21 61.01 -62.04 -3.44
N PRO A 22 61.51 -62.31 -4.65
CA PRO A 22 61.62 -61.27 -5.63
C PRO A 22 60.63 -61.45 -6.82
N SER A 23 60.51 -60.28 -7.56
CA SER A 23 60.20 -60.19 -9.04
C SER A 23 58.80 -60.49 -9.53
N GLY A 24 58.22 -59.40 -9.99
CA GLY A 24 57.10 -59.41 -10.95
C GLY A 24 56.72 -57.95 -11.26
N SER A 25 57.38 -57.37 -12.27
CA SER A 25 57.03 -56.06 -12.78
C SER A 25 55.70 -56.16 -13.54
N GLU A 26 54.64 -55.71 -12.95
CA GLU A 26 53.48 -55.23 -13.67
C GLU A 26 53.25 -53.76 -13.30
N VAL A 27 53.40 -52.93 -14.28
CA VAL A 27 53.05 -51.50 -14.25
C VAL A 27 51.53 -51.41 -14.14
N PRO A 28 50.97 -50.85 -13.07
CA PRO A 28 49.59 -50.48 -13.12
C PRO A 28 49.48 -49.29 -14.05
N THR A 29 48.90 -49.49 -15.19
CA THR A 29 48.35 -48.40 -16.04
C THR A 29 47.23 -47.78 -15.23
N ASP A 30 47.55 -46.63 -14.65
CA ASP A 30 46.59 -45.75 -14.05
C ASP A 30 45.72 -45.21 -15.21
N THR A 31 44.71 -45.96 -15.56
CA THR A 31 43.61 -45.48 -16.40
C THR A 31 42.82 -44.54 -15.50
N ALA A 32 43.18 -43.24 -15.51
CA ALA A 32 42.26 -42.22 -15.09
C ALA A 32 40.96 -42.46 -15.86
N GLU A 33 39.93 -42.93 -15.19
CA GLU A 33 38.56 -42.88 -15.69
C GLU A 33 38.27 -41.43 -16.05
N VAL A 34 38.29 -41.12 -17.32
CA VAL A 34 37.71 -39.86 -17.83
C VAL A 34 36.23 -40.04 -17.61
N GLU A 35 35.72 -39.43 -16.53
CA GLU A 35 34.29 -39.28 -16.35
C GLU A 35 33.73 -38.70 -17.64
N SER A 36 32.93 -39.48 -18.35
CA SER A 36 32.33 -39.03 -19.59
C SER A 36 31.30 -37.97 -19.26
N ASN A 37 31.64 -36.70 -19.48
CA ASN A 37 30.71 -35.57 -19.27
C ASN A 37 29.50 -35.58 -20.21
N THR A 38 29.22 -36.72 -20.88
CA THR A 38 28.18 -36.83 -21.89
C THR A 38 27.11 -37.85 -21.53
N ILE A 39 25.86 -37.41 -21.55
CA ILE A 39 24.67 -38.22 -21.23
C ILE A 39 23.87 -38.47 -22.50
N SER A 40 23.63 -39.74 -22.82
CA SER A 40 22.78 -40.13 -23.96
C SER A 40 21.37 -40.45 -23.50
N VAL A 41 20.37 -39.91 -24.20
CA VAL A 41 18.95 -40.09 -23.90
C VAL A 41 18.24 -40.57 -25.17
N THR A 42 17.55 -41.68 -25.08
CA THR A 42 16.75 -42.17 -26.24
C THR A 42 15.53 -41.26 -26.46
N ALA A 43 15.02 -41.25 -27.69
CA ALA A 43 13.81 -40.48 -28.01
C ALA A 43 12.59 -40.95 -27.21
N GLU A 44 12.55 -42.23 -26.84
CA GLU A 44 11.49 -42.77 -25.99
C GLU A 44 11.57 -42.24 -24.56
N GLN A 45 12.75 -42.28 -23.96
CA GLN A 45 13.01 -41.69 -22.62
C GLN A 45 12.69 -40.22 -22.58
N PHE A 46 13.13 -39.48 -23.62
CA PHE A 46 12.88 -38.05 -23.75
C PHE A 46 11.37 -37.72 -23.73
N ASN A 47 10.58 -38.48 -24.51
CA ASN A 47 9.14 -38.29 -24.62
C ASN A 47 8.39 -38.76 -23.39
N VAL A 48 8.73 -39.91 -22.80
CA VAL A 48 8.08 -40.47 -21.62
C VAL A 48 8.29 -39.56 -20.40
N SER A 49 9.51 -39.03 -20.25
CA SER A 49 9.85 -38.10 -19.14
C SER A 49 9.44 -36.67 -19.43
N LYS A 50 8.76 -36.40 -20.54
CA LYS A 50 8.31 -35.03 -20.92
C LYS A 50 9.44 -34.00 -20.83
N MET A 51 10.61 -34.39 -21.30
CA MET A 51 11.75 -33.48 -21.34
C MET A 51 11.55 -32.41 -22.40
N GLU A 52 12.10 -31.23 -22.13
CA GLU A 52 12.02 -30.09 -23.04
C GLU A 52 13.41 -29.48 -23.23
N VAL A 53 13.69 -29.01 -24.43
CA VAL A 53 14.91 -28.28 -24.74
C VAL A 53 14.57 -26.83 -25.05
N GLY A 54 15.48 -25.94 -24.72
CA GLY A 54 15.33 -24.49 -24.95
C GLY A 54 16.69 -23.81 -25.06
N SER A 55 16.68 -22.51 -25.22
CA SER A 55 17.87 -21.67 -25.28
C SER A 55 17.88 -20.70 -24.07
N MET A 56 19.03 -20.09 -23.84
CA MET A 56 19.10 -18.94 -22.95
C MET A 56 18.24 -17.80 -23.50
N GLU A 57 17.59 -17.10 -22.62
CA GLU A 57 16.73 -15.95 -22.94
C GLU A 57 17.12 -14.74 -22.12
N ASP A 58 16.85 -13.57 -22.66
CA ASP A 58 17.01 -12.34 -21.92
C ASP A 58 15.69 -11.99 -21.22
N GLN A 59 15.70 -11.99 -19.89
CA GLN A 59 14.52 -11.72 -19.06
C GLN A 59 14.75 -10.55 -18.10
N PRO A 60 13.73 -9.72 -17.85
CA PRO A 60 13.84 -8.65 -16.88
C PRO A 60 13.86 -9.23 -15.46
N PHE A 61 14.90 -8.93 -14.70
CA PHE A 61 15.00 -9.22 -13.28
C PHE A 61 14.70 -7.94 -12.49
N PHE A 62 13.69 -8.01 -11.65
CA PHE A 62 13.32 -6.88 -10.79
C PHE A 62 14.00 -7.01 -9.44
N ARG A 63 14.69 -5.95 -9.04
CA ARG A 63 15.08 -5.77 -7.65
C ARG A 63 13.90 -5.17 -6.89
N TYR A 64 13.56 -5.78 -5.78
CA TYR A 64 12.46 -5.34 -4.94
C TYR A 64 12.97 -4.71 -3.65
N ILE A 65 12.34 -3.62 -3.24
CA ILE A 65 12.46 -3.06 -1.91
C ILE A 65 11.22 -3.49 -1.13
N GLN A 66 11.47 -4.14 0.02
CA GLN A 66 10.39 -4.50 0.94
C GLN A 66 10.01 -3.29 1.78
N ALA A 67 8.73 -3.03 1.88
CA ALA A 67 8.15 -1.95 2.66
C ALA A 67 6.92 -2.46 3.39
N ASN A 68 6.72 -1.92 4.57
CA ASN A 68 5.52 -2.17 5.37
C ASN A 68 4.67 -0.90 5.38
N GLY A 69 3.39 -1.06 5.64
CA GLY A 69 2.50 0.07 5.70
C GLY A 69 1.09 -0.31 6.12
N TYR A 70 0.14 0.48 5.69
CA TYR A 70 -1.27 0.25 5.98
C TYR A 70 -2.14 0.78 4.82
N ILE A 71 -3.36 0.26 4.77
CA ILE A 71 -4.40 0.81 3.92
C ILE A 71 -4.90 2.09 4.55
N ASP A 72 -4.99 3.16 3.77
CA ASP A 72 -5.48 4.45 4.26
C ASP A 72 -6.49 5.07 3.30
N VAL A 73 -7.17 6.09 3.78
CA VAL A 73 -8.14 6.88 3.01
C VAL A 73 -7.57 8.28 2.83
N PRO A 74 -7.55 8.83 1.61
CA PRO A 74 -7.09 10.20 1.39
C PRO A 74 -7.82 11.21 2.28
N PRO A 75 -7.13 12.22 2.86
CA PRO A 75 -7.75 13.22 3.75
C PRO A 75 -8.98 13.91 3.14
N GLU A 76 -9.03 14.08 1.83
CA GLU A 76 -10.15 14.65 1.09
C GLU A 76 -11.42 13.76 1.09
N ARG A 77 -11.26 12.49 1.44
CA ARG A 77 -12.33 11.49 1.58
C ARG A 77 -12.73 11.25 3.04
N MET A 78 -12.17 12.02 3.96
CA MET A 78 -12.50 12.00 5.38
C MET A 78 -13.24 13.28 5.76
N ALA A 79 -14.17 13.17 6.69
CA ALA A 79 -14.87 14.31 7.24
C ALA A 79 -14.93 14.24 8.76
N SER A 80 -14.33 15.23 9.41
CA SER A 80 -14.53 15.49 10.85
C SER A 80 -15.70 16.44 11.01
N VAL A 81 -16.81 15.92 11.52
CA VAL A 81 -18.03 16.69 11.73
C VAL A 81 -17.99 17.38 13.09
N SER A 82 -17.92 18.70 13.07
CA SER A 82 -18.06 19.56 14.25
C SER A 82 -19.27 20.47 14.10
N VAL A 83 -19.63 21.19 15.16
CA VAL A 83 -20.80 22.06 15.20
C VAL A 83 -20.41 23.53 14.99
N ARG A 84 -21.30 24.32 14.39
CA ARG A 84 -21.04 25.77 14.17
C ARG A 84 -21.32 26.61 15.41
N LEU A 85 -22.29 26.16 16.19
CA LEU A 85 -22.66 26.77 17.48
C LEU A 85 -22.95 25.62 18.45
N GLY A 86 -22.39 25.67 19.66
CA GLY A 86 -22.49 24.61 20.66
C GLY A 86 -23.94 24.34 21.08
N GLY A 87 -24.16 23.14 21.62
CA GLY A 87 -25.47 22.76 22.13
C GLY A 87 -25.46 21.36 22.74
N PHE A 88 -26.55 21.05 23.46
CA PHE A 88 -26.75 19.72 24.05
C PHE A 88 -27.27 18.74 23.02
N VAL A 89 -26.68 17.55 22.97
CA VAL A 89 -27.12 16.46 22.09
C VAL A 89 -28.48 15.98 22.56
N LYS A 90 -29.53 16.21 21.75
CA LYS A 90 -30.89 15.80 22.05
C LYS A 90 -31.16 14.37 21.55
N LEU A 91 -30.87 14.12 20.29
CA LEU A 91 -31.08 12.83 19.63
C LEU A 91 -29.91 12.52 18.70
N PHE A 92 -29.53 11.24 18.63
CA PHE A 92 -28.72 10.68 17.58
C PHE A 92 -29.05 9.20 17.43
N SER A 93 -28.90 8.65 16.22
CA SER A 93 -29.23 7.25 15.90
C SER A 93 -28.13 6.53 15.12
N ILE A 94 -26.97 7.17 14.96
CA ILE A 94 -25.83 6.64 14.22
C ILE A 94 -24.89 5.87 15.14
N LEU A 95 -24.33 4.79 14.59
CA LEU A 95 -23.32 3.97 15.26
C LEU A 95 -22.06 3.87 14.37
N PRO A 96 -20.88 3.65 14.96
CA PRO A 96 -19.70 3.27 14.17
C PRO A 96 -19.99 2.06 13.28
N GLY A 97 -19.66 2.17 11.99
CA GLY A 97 -19.96 1.17 10.96
C GLY A 97 -21.22 1.46 10.13
N ASP A 98 -22.07 2.39 10.55
CA ASP A 98 -23.26 2.76 9.75
C ASP A 98 -22.85 3.48 8.46
N ARG A 99 -23.53 3.16 7.37
CA ARG A 99 -23.40 3.88 6.11
C ARG A 99 -24.31 5.10 6.10
N VAL A 100 -23.77 6.26 5.78
CA VAL A 100 -24.51 7.52 5.68
C VAL A 100 -24.31 8.13 4.29
N SER A 101 -25.32 8.84 3.82
CA SER A 101 -25.24 9.64 2.60
C SER A 101 -25.02 11.12 2.95
N LYS A 102 -24.43 11.86 2.05
CA LYS A 102 -24.35 13.33 2.17
C LYS A 102 -25.73 13.92 2.41
N GLY A 103 -25.85 14.74 3.46
CA GLY A 103 -27.14 15.35 3.88
C GLY A 103 -27.97 14.50 4.84
N THR A 104 -27.53 13.28 5.21
CA THR A 104 -28.19 12.51 6.27
C THR A 104 -28.03 13.21 7.63
N VAL A 105 -29.09 13.29 8.44
CA VAL A 105 -29.04 13.83 9.80
C VAL A 105 -28.26 12.85 10.68
N LEU A 106 -27.17 13.34 11.27
CA LEU A 106 -26.30 12.57 12.17
C LEU A 106 -26.81 12.67 13.61
N PHE A 107 -27.07 13.89 14.05
CA PHE A 107 -27.60 14.17 15.39
C PHE A 107 -28.31 15.54 15.43
N THR A 108 -29.05 15.75 16.51
CA THR A 108 -29.78 16.98 16.75
C THR A 108 -29.25 17.65 18.01
N LEU A 109 -28.98 18.95 17.93
CA LEU A 109 -28.59 19.78 19.06
C LEU A 109 -29.75 20.64 19.57
N GLU A 110 -29.75 20.90 20.86
CA GLU A 110 -30.67 21.84 21.51
C GLU A 110 -29.89 22.92 22.26
N ASN A 111 -30.23 24.20 22.02
CA ASN A 111 -29.63 25.31 22.71
C ASN A 111 -30.59 26.50 22.73
N PRO A 112 -30.81 27.19 23.90
CA PRO A 112 -31.55 28.43 23.97
C PRO A 112 -31.04 29.54 23.04
N ASP A 113 -29.74 29.60 22.77
CA ASP A 113 -29.11 30.56 21.86
C ASP A 113 -29.64 30.47 20.43
N PHE A 114 -30.14 29.32 20.03
CA PHE A 114 -30.79 29.15 18.72
C PHE A 114 -32.11 29.97 18.66
N ILE A 115 -32.83 29.99 19.76
CA ILE A 115 -34.07 30.80 19.89
C ILE A 115 -33.72 32.28 19.84
N GLN A 116 -32.72 32.71 20.62
CA GLN A 116 -32.30 34.11 20.67
C GLN A 116 -31.87 34.63 19.29
N LEU A 117 -31.06 33.86 18.56
CA LEU A 117 -30.61 34.24 17.23
C LEU A 117 -31.78 34.43 16.23
N GLN A 118 -32.81 33.60 16.35
CA GLN A 118 -34.01 33.70 15.53
C GLN A 118 -34.86 34.92 15.90
N GLN A 119 -34.99 35.21 17.20
CA GLN A 119 -35.66 36.43 17.67
C GLN A 119 -34.94 37.70 17.18
N ASP A 120 -33.61 37.77 17.34
CA ASP A 120 -32.80 38.89 16.87
C ASP A 120 -32.98 39.15 15.35
N TYR A 121 -33.10 38.07 14.55
CA TYR A 121 -33.35 38.18 13.12
C TYR A 121 -34.72 38.79 12.83
N LEU A 122 -35.78 38.29 13.49
CA LEU A 122 -37.14 38.79 13.28
C LEU A 122 -37.26 40.25 13.71
N GLU A 123 -36.64 40.65 14.83
CA GLU A 123 -36.57 42.03 15.29
C GLU A 123 -35.84 42.94 14.30
N ALA A 124 -34.65 42.50 13.84
CA ALA A 124 -33.88 43.27 12.85
C ALA A 124 -34.64 43.43 11.54
N LYS A 125 -35.38 42.39 11.10
CA LYS A 125 -36.23 42.46 9.89
C LYS A 125 -37.35 43.49 10.03
N ALA A 126 -38.08 43.44 11.15
CA ALA A 126 -39.17 44.39 11.43
C ALA A 126 -38.68 45.84 11.47
N GLN A 127 -37.55 46.04 12.17
CA GLN A 127 -36.95 47.37 12.29
C GLN A 127 -36.42 47.88 10.95
N LEU A 128 -35.82 47.01 10.14
CA LEU A 128 -35.32 47.34 8.80
C LEU A 128 -36.45 47.86 7.89
N HIS A 129 -37.60 47.22 7.90
CA HIS A 129 -38.75 47.63 7.09
C HIS A 129 -39.26 49.02 7.48
N TYR A 130 -39.29 49.31 8.78
CA TYR A 130 -39.64 50.65 9.29
C TYR A 130 -38.62 51.70 8.84
N LEU A 131 -37.32 51.45 9.06
CA LEU A 131 -36.25 52.37 8.71
C LEU A 131 -36.09 52.62 7.22
N GLU A 132 -36.36 51.63 6.39
CA GLU A 132 -36.40 51.75 4.96
C GLU A 132 -37.47 52.74 4.52
N SER A 133 -38.68 52.63 5.08
CA SER A 133 -39.78 53.52 4.78
C SER A 133 -39.48 54.96 5.28
N ASP A 134 -38.79 55.10 6.43
CA ASP A 134 -38.40 56.43 6.94
C ASP A 134 -37.30 57.05 6.08
N TYR A 135 -36.28 56.25 5.70
CA TYR A 135 -35.20 56.70 4.82
C TYR A 135 -35.74 57.20 3.46
N GLU A 136 -36.64 56.47 2.82
CA GLU A 136 -37.23 56.88 1.54
C GLU A 136 -38.09 58.16 1.70
N ARG A 137 -38.84 58.29 2.81
CA ARG A 137 -39.59 59.49 3.11
C ARG A 137 -38.66 60.70 3.31
N GLN A 138 -37.59 60.59 4.14
CA GLN A 138 -36.64 61.68 4.37
C GLN A 138 -35.84 62.04 3.13
N LYS A 139 -35.55 61.10 2.26
CA LYS A 139 -34.89 61.31 0.98
C LYS A 139 -35.76 62.17 0.05
N ASN A 140 -37.06 61.86 -0.04
CA ASN A 140 -38.00 62.62 -0.88
C ASN A 140 -38.22 64.06 -0.32
N LEU A 141 -38.36 64.19 1.01
CA LEU A 141 -38.49 65.50 1.64
C LEU A 141 -37.20 66.35 1.53
N ALA A 142 -36.04 65.77 1.51
CA ALA A 142 -34.77 66.47 1.31
C ALA A 142 -34.58 66.91 -0.15
N SER A 143 -35.03 66.11 -1.11
CA SER A 143 -35.03 66.50 -2.54
C SER A 143 -35.91 67.70 -2.82
N ASP A 144 -37.03 67.82 -2.10
CA ASP A 144 -37.99 68.95 -2.21
C ASP A 144 -37.59 70.18 -1.33
N ASN A 145 -36.40 70.14 -0.73
CA ASN A 145 -35.88 71.16 0.19
C ASN A 145 -36.77 71.41 1.46
N VAL A 146 -37.57 70.42 1.85
CA VAL A 146 -38.51 70.54 3.00
C VAL A 146 -37.87 69.98 4.27
N ALA A 147 -37.03 68.92 4.20
CA ALA A 147 -36.32 68.36 5.34
C ALA A 147 -34.87 68.85 5.40
N SER A 148 -34.29 68.84 6.67
CA SER A 148 -32.87 69.13 6.81
C SER A 148 -31.99 67.99 6.32
N GLN A 149 -30.88 68.32 5.68
CA GLN A 149 -29.85 67.33 5.28
C GLN A 149 -29.40 66.46 6.42
N LYS A 150 -29.40 66.99 7.67
CA LYS A 150 -29.05 66.19 8.88
C LYS A 150 -30.05 65.05 9.10
N ASN A 151 -31.35 65.26 8.93
CA ASN A 151 -32.36 64.23 9.13
C ASN A 151 -32.28 63.15 8.07
N TYR A 152 -32.07 63.53 6.81
CA TYR A 152 -31.81 62.57 5.74
C TYR A 152 -30.59 61.70 6.02
N LEU A 153 -29.42 62.29 6.36
CA LEU A 153 -28.19 61.53 6.65
C LEU A 153 -28.34 60.62 7.87
N LYS A 154 -29.13 61.03 8.86
CA LYS A 154 -29.44 60.19 10.02
C LYS A 154 -30.28 58.99 9.60
N ALA A 155 -31.36 59.18 8.88
CA ALA A 155 -32.24 58.11 8.41
C ALA A 155 -31.48 57.11 7.52
N GLU A 156 -30.61 57.65 6.64
CA GLU A 156 -29.75 56.84 5.78
C GLU A 156 -28.78 55.96 6.61
N SER A 157 -28.15 56.54 7.66
CA SER A 157 -27.24 55.83 8.54
C SER A 157 -27.96 54.73 9.32
N ASP A 158 -29.12 55.07 9.94
CA ASP A 158 -29.90 54.11 10.74
C ASP A 158 -30.40 52.93 9.87
N TYR A 159 -30.87 53.20 8.65
CA TYR A 159 -31.26 52.18 7.67
C TYR A 159 -30.07 51.28 7.33
N LYS A 160 -28.93 51.84 6.95
CA LYS A 160 -27.74 51.06 6.52
C LYS A 160 -27.17 50.19 7.66
N VAL A 161 -27.10 50.69 8.87
CA VAL A 161 -26.65 49.94 10.03
C VAL A 161 -27.56 48.74 10.31
N THR A 162 -28.89 48.97 10.29
CA THR A 162 -29.85 47.90 10.55
C THR A 162 -29.87 46.87 9.41
N GLN A 163 -29.71 47.34 8.15
CA GLN A 163 -29.57 46.46 7.01
C GLN A 163 -28.36 45.53 7.15
N ALA A 164 -27.19 46.04 7.53
CA ALA A 164 -26.00 45.23 7.77
C ALA A 164 -26.21 44.20 8.89
N ARG A 165 -26.88 44.60 10.00
CA ARG A 165 -27.24 43.70 11.11
C ARG A 165 -28.15 42.57 10.63
N PHE A 166 -29.21 42.88 9.88
CA PHE A 166 -30.16 41.93 9.35
C PHE A 166 -29.47 40.91 8.40
N LEU A 167 -28.64 41.39 7.48
CA LEU A 167 -27.89 40.52 6.59
C LEU A 167 -26.93 39.58 7.34
N GLY A 168 -26.23 40.11 8.36
CA GLY A 168 -25.35 39.29 9.20
C GLY A 168 -26.10 38.19 9.97
N LEU A 169 -27.27 38.49 10.53
CA LEU A 169 -28.12 37.52 11.22
C LEU A 169 -28.67 36.47 10.24
N LYS A 170 -29.07 36.88 9.05
CA LYS A 170 -29.51 35.96 7.97
C LYS A 170 -28.45 34.94 7.61
N GLU A 171 -27.19 35.36 7.42
CA GLU A 171 -26.10 34.45 7.11
C GLU A 171 -25.78 33.52 8.30
N LYS A 172 -25.85 33.98 9.55
CA LYS A 172 -25.71 33.11 10.73
C LYS A 172 -26.77 32.02 10.79
N LEU A 173 -28.05 32.33 10.53
CA LEU A 173 -29.12 31.33 10.46
C LEU A 173 -28.91 30.31 9.35
N LYS A 174 -28.47 30.78 8.18
CA LYS A 174 -28.13 29.92 7.05
C LYS A 174 -27.00 28.92 7.37
N LEU A 175 -25.96 29.34 8.09
CA LEU A 175 -24.88 28.47 8.57
C LEU A 175 -25.37 27.37 9.51
N LEU A 176 -26.46 27.63 10.25
CA LEU A 176 -27.11 26.67 11.15
C LEU A 176 -28.19 25.83 10.45
N ASN A 177 -28.36 25.97 9.13
CA ASN A 177 -29.42 25.35 8.35
C ASN A 177 -30.85 25.68 8.87
N ILE A 178 -31.03 26.89 9.45
CA ILE A 178 -32.33 27.36 9.87
C ILE A 178 -32.99 28.10 8.69
N ASP A 179 -34.16 27.62 8.27
CA ASP A 179 -34.91 28.20 7.17
C ASP A 179 -35.61 29.50 7.62
N THR A 180 -35.19 30.62 7.07
CA THR A 180 -35.78 31.92 7.37
C THR A 180 -37.21 32.07 6.89
N GLN A 181 -37.68 31.29 5.90
CA GLN A 181 -39.08 31.35 5.41
C GLN A 181 -40.06 30.76 6.45
N HIS A 182 -39.68 29.64 7.10
CA HIS A 182 -40.43 29.05 8.18
C HIS A 182 -40.43 29.99 9.43
N LEU A 183 -39.24 30.54 9.72
CA LEU A 183 -39.11 31.48 10.83
C LEU A 183 -40.00 32.73 10.68
N GLU A 184 -40.13 33.26 9.46
CA GLU A 184 -40.99 34.43 9.17
C GLU A 184 -42.49 34.14 9.32
N LYS A 185 -42.88 32.85 9.34
CA LYS A 185 -44.24 32.41 9.70
C LYS A 185 -44.47 32.23 11.20
N GLY A 186 -43.43 32.50 12.03
CA GLY A 186 -43.47 32.35 13.47
C GLY A 186 -43.01 31.00 14.02
N GLU A 187 -42.44 30.13 13.16
CA GLU A 187 -41.94 28.81 13.56
C GLU A 187 -40.53 28.88 14.14
N ILE A 188 -40.41 29.25 15.41
CA ILE A 188 -39.16 29.30 16.14
C ILE A 188 -38.82 27.91 16.69
N GLN A 189 -37.60 27.43 16.49
CA GLN A 189 -37.13 26.10 16.92
C GLN A 189 -35.96 26.20 17.90
N SER A 190 -35.99 25.36 18.94
CA SER A 190 -34.90 25.24 19.93
C SER A 190 -33.81 24.25 19.50
N THR A 191 -34.04 23.54 18.40
CA THR A 191 -33.19 22.44 17.94
C THR A 191 -32.72 22.62 16.50
N ILE A 192 -31.50 22.22 16.26
CA ILE A 192 -30.92 22.17 14.89
C ILE A 192 -30.43 20.77 14.58
N ASN A 193 -30.48 20.39 13.31
CA ASN A 193 -29.92 19.14 12.82
C ASN A 193 -28.52 19.36 12.28
N VAL A 194 -27.61 18.43 12.62
CA VAL A 194 -26.27 18.35 12.07
C VAL A 194 -26.24 17.24 11.03
N TYR A 195 -25.77 17.58 9.83
CA TYR A 195 -25.84 16.71 8.66
C TYR A 195 -24.46 16.21 8.26
N SER A 196 -24.43 15.02 7.61
CA SER A 196 -23.21 14.51 6.99
C SER A 196 -22.77 15.37 5.79
N PRO A 197 -21.51 15.84 5.77
CA PRO A 197 -20.98 16.59 4.64
C PRO A 197 -20.63 15.71 3.43
N ILE A 198 -20.38 14.42 3.64
CA ILE A 198 -20.02 13.42 2.63
C ILE A 198 -20.87 12.16 2.75
N SER A 199 -20.87 11.33 1.73
CA SER A 199 -21.34 9.94 1.81
C SER A 199 -20.17 9.06 2.26
N GLY A 200 -20.43 8.00 3.04
CA GLY A 200 -19.39 7.12 3.56
C GLY A 200 -19.86 6.31 4.76
N PHE A 201 -18.91 5.85 5.55
CA PHE A 201 -19.15 5.10 6.78
C PHE A 201 -18.77 5.93 8.01
N VAL A 202 -19.57 5.81 9.06
CA VAL A 202 -19.26 6.41 10.37
C VAL A 202 -18.08 5.65 10.98
N ALA A 203 -16.92 6.29 11.05
CA ALA A 203 -15.72 5.70 11.64
C ALA A 203 -15.76 5.82 13.17
N LYS A 204 -16.21 6.97 13.69
CA LYS A 204 -16.20 7.23 15.12
C LYS A 204 -17.34 8.16 15.54
N VAL A 205 -17.91 7.90 16.70
CA VAL A 205 -18.93 8.76 17.35
C VAL A 205 -18.40 9.14 18.71
N ASN A 206 -18.12 10.45 18.91
CA ASN A 206 -17.52 11.01 20.13
C ASN A 206 -18.57 11.71 21.02
N ILE A 207 -19.85 11.55 20.73
CA ILE A 207 -20.95 12.21 21.45
C ILE A 207 -21.84 11.21 22.16
N THR A 208 -22.47 11.68 23.24
CA THR A 208 -23.51 10.94 23.97
C THR A 208 -24.73 11.84 24.17
N ARG A 209 -25.91 11.24 24.38
CA ARG A 209 -27.13 11.99 24.64
C ARG A 209 -26.97 12.86 25.91
N GLY A 210 -27.32 14.14 25.81
CA GLY A 210 -27.22 15.10 26.92
C GLY A 210 -25.82 15.73 27.05
N MET A 211 -24.81 15.27 26.29
CA MET A 211 -23.50 15.92 26.26
C MET A 211 -23.60 17.30 25.59
N PHE A 212 -22.89 18.29 26.12
CA PHE A 212 -22.71 19.57 25.44
C PHE A 212 -21.53 19.44 24.47
N VAL A 213 -21.75 19.81 23.20
CA VAL A 213 -20.73 19.78 22.14
C VAL A 213 -20.31 21.20 21.83
N HIS A 214 -19.02 21.47 21.91
CA HIS A 214 -18.43 22.75 21.55
C HIS A 214 -18.02 22.79 20.06
N PRO A 215 -17.86 23.98 19.45
CA PRO A 215 -17.43 24.09 18.03
C PRO A 215 -16.08 23.47 17.73
N GLU A 216 -15.17 23.38 18.70
CA GLU A 216 -13.86 22.74 18.60
C GLU A 216 -13.90 21.22 18.69
N ASP A 217 -15.00 20.63 19.16
CA ASP A 217 -15.13 19.18 19.33
C ASP A 217 -15.43 18.51 17.98
N VAL A 218 -14.73 17.40 17.71
CA VAL A 218 -15.08 16.50 16.62
C VAL A 218 -16.16 15.53 17.13
N ALA A 219 -17.40 15.76 16.73
CA ALA A 219 -18.55 14.97 17.17
C ALA A 219 -18.62 13.60 16.48
N VAL A 220 -18.39 13.56 15.17
CA VAL A 220 -18.46 12.34 14.34
C VAL A 220 -17.37 12.39 13.30
N GLU A 221 -16.75 11.25 13.06
CA GLU A 221 -15.79 11.04 11.96
C GLU A 221 -16.43 10.14 10.90
N ILE A 222 -16.37 10.57 9.64
CA ILE A 222 -16.93 9.84 8.50
C ILE A 222 -15.82 9.62 7.48
N ILE A 223 -15.74 8.41 6.93
CA ILE A 223 -14.75 8.03 5.93
C ILE A 223 -15.46 7.48 4.68
N ASP A 224 -15.02 7.90 3.53
CA ASP A 224 -15.44 7.37 2.24
C ASP A 224 -14.42 6.35 1.77
N THR A 225 -14.79 5.07 1.83
CA THR A 225 -13.91 3.94 1.51
C THR A 225 -13.96 3.52 0.04
N ASP A 226 -14.65 4.27 -0.81
CA ASP A 226 -14.76 3.93 -2.23
C ASP A 226 -13.41 4.10 -2.97
N HIS A 227 -12.47 4.87 -2.42
CA HIS A 227 -11.12 5.06 -2.95
C HIS A 227 -10.09 5.00 -1.83
N MET A 228 -9.57 3.82 -1.60
CA MET A 228 -8.47 3.59 -0.66
C MET A 228 -7.14 3.59 -1.38
N HIS A 229 -6.09 3.89 -0.66
CA HIS A 229 -4.72 3.78 -1.13
C HIS A 229 -3.86 3.04 -0.12
N VAL A 230 -2.69 2.57 -0.55
CA VAL A 230 -1.70 2.00 0.35
C VAL A 230 -0.70 3.07 0.74
N GLU A 231 -0.48 3.26 2.03
CA GLU A 231 0.59 4.10 2.56
C GLU A 231 1.72 3.21 3.06
N LEU A 232 2.89 3.32 2.42
CA LEU A 232 4.06 2.50 2.69
C LEU A 232 5.16 3.34 3.34
N GLN A 233 5.88 2.73 4.27
CA GLN A 233 7.04 3.32 4.93
C GLN A 233 8.31 2.70 4.37
N VAL A 234 9.14 3.51 3.71
CA VAL A 234 10.40 3.08 3.12
C VAL A 234 11.56 3.75 3.86
N PHE A 235 12.61 2.98 4.14
CA PHE A 235 13.79 3.52 4.81
C PHE A 235 14.55 4.55 3.95
N GLU A 236 15.15 5.54 4.62
CA GLU A 236 15.92 6.61 3.99
C GLU A 236 16.98 6.09 3.01
N ARG A 237 17.65 4.98 3.34
CA ARG A 237 18.67 4.37 2.47
C ARG A 237 18.14 3.89 1.11
N ASP A 238 16.85 3.52 1.05
CA ASP A 238 16.24 2.90 -0.12
C ASP A 238 15.51 3.92 -1.01
N ILE A 239 15.28 5.15 -0.50
CA ILE A 239 14.49 6.18 -1.18
C ILE A 239 15.07 6.68 -2.49
N VAL A 240 16.41 6.57 -2.64
CA VAL A 240 17.11 6.99 -3.87
C VAL A 240 16.65 6.25 -5.11
N ASP A 241 16.16 5.02 -4.93
CA ASP A 241 15.72 4.14 -6.01
C ASP A 241 14.20 4.20 -6.24
N ILE A 242 13.48 4.91 -5.39
CA ILE A 242 12.01 5.00 -5.45
C ILE A 242 11.57 6.15 -6.35
N ARG A 243 10.64 5.86 -7.27
CA ARG A 243 10.06 6.83 -8.22
C ARG A 243 8.56 6.61 -8.37
N LYS A 244 7.84 7.69 -8.70
CA LYS A 244 6.44 7.61 -9.13
C LYS A 244 6.31 6.70 -10.35
N GLY A 245 5.22 5.90 -10.40
CA GLY A 245 4.90 4.97 -11.48
C GLY A 245 5.56 3.60 -11.36
N GLN A 246 6.35 3.35 -10.29
CA GLN A 246 6.90 2.02 -10.06
C GLN A 246 5.80 1.06 -9.60
N PRO A 247 5.80 -0.18 -10.12
CA PRO A 247 4.85 -1.20 -9.70
C PRO A 247 5.08 -1.61 -8.24
N ILE A 248 3.99 -1.76 -7.53
CA ILE A 248 3.97 -2.36 -6.19
C ILE A 248 3.09 -3.60 -6.19
N THR A 249 3.51 -4.59 -5.43
CA THR A 249 2.67 -5.73 -5.07
C THR A 249 2.62 -5.82 -3.57
N PHE A 250 1.44 -6.05 -3.00
CA PHE A 250 1.30 -6.13 -1.56
C PHE A 250 0.30 -7.19 -1.13
N THR A 251 0.44 -7.65 0.08
CA THR A 251 -0.46 -8.59 0.75
C THR A 251 -0.95 -7.98 2.06
N ILE A 252 -2.09 -8.46 2.54
CA ILE A 252 -2.69 -8.07 3.82
C ILE A 252 -2.67 -9.29 4.74
N PRO A 253 -1.62 -9.47 5.55
CA PRO A 253 -1.46 -10.64 6.40
C PRO A 253 -2.67 -10.84 7.32
N GLY A 254 -3.19 -12.06 7.35
CA GLY A 254 -4.33 -12.44 8.21
C GLY A 254 -5.72 -12.05 7.69
N ALA A 255 -5.84 -11.22 6.65
CA ALA A 255 -7.14 -10.89 6.04
C ALA A 255 -7.35 -11.58 4.70
N SER A 256 -6.30 -11.72 3.89
CA SER A 256 -6.38 -12.34 2.56
C SER A 256 -5.02 -12.90 2.15
N ASN A 257 -5.03 -14.04 1.48
CA ASN A 257 -3.85 -14.58 0.78
C ASN A 257 -3.69 -13.98 -0.65
N ASN A 258 -4.56 -13.03 -1.01
CA ASN A 258 -4.49 -12.40 -2.33
C ASN A 258 -3.32 -11.42 -2.39
N VAL A 259 -2.65 -11.42 -3.55
CA VAL A 259 -1.64 -10.42 -3.88
C VAL A 259 -2.35 -9.30 -4.63
N PHE A 260 -2.34 -8.13 -4.05
CA PHE A 260 -2.86 -6.90 -4.66
C PHE A 260 -1.74 -6.22 -5.46
N LYS A 261 -2.13 -5.50 -6.51
CA LYS A 261 -1.23 -4.75 -7.37
C LYS A 261 -1.57 -3.26 -7.31
N GLY A 262 -0.56 -2.45 -7.59
CA GLY A 262 -0.72 -1.02 -7.67
C GLY A 262 0.54 -0.35 -8.19
N GLU A 263 0.55 0.97 -8.15
CA GLU A 263 1.70 1.77 -8.54
C GLU A 263 1.97 2.90 -7.53
N ILE A 264 3.22 3.33 -7.45
CA ILE A 264 3.58 4.50 -6.64
C ILE A 264 2.99 5.76 -7.26
N TYR A 265 2.08 6.40 -6.54
CA TYR A 265 1.45 7.66 -6.95
C TYR A 265 2.23 8.87 -6.46
N LEU A 266 2.69 8.84 -5.20
CA LEU A 266 3.41 9.96 -4.56
C LEU A 266 4.54 9.45 -3.68
N VAL A 267 5.70 10.11 -3.75
CA VAL A 267 6.85 9.90 -2.87
C VAL A 267 6.98 11.10 -1.95
N GLY A 268 6.88 10.87 -0.65
CA GLY A 268 7.05 11.89 0.39
C GLY A 268 8.40 12.60 0.30
N LYS A 269 8.46 13.82 0.83
CA LYS A 269 9.67 14.65 0.82
C LYS A 269 10.20 14.94 2.21
N THR A 270 9.62 14.32 3.23
CA THR A 270 9.99 14.46 4.63
C THR A 270 10.34 13.11 5.21
N ILE A 271 11.35 13.10 6.08
CA ILE A 271 11.78 11.90 6.82
C ILE A 271 11.14 11.96 8.20
N GLU A 272 10.49 10.89 8.58
CA GLU A 272 9.98 10.67 9.93
C GLU A 272 11.19 10.42 10.86
N SER A 273 11.40 11.32 11.83
CA SER A 273 12.65 11.35 12.60
C SER A 273 12.86 10.12 13.48
N GLU A 274 11.78 9.51 13.99
CA GLU A 274 11.84 8.36 14.89
C GLU A 274 12.14 7.06 14.15
N SER A 275 11.43 6.80 13.06
CA SER A 275 11.54 5.57 12.27
C SER A 275 12.61 5.64 11.17
N ARG A 276 13.06 6.85 10.81
CA ARG A 276 13.92 7.14 9.65
C ARG A 276 13.35 6.60 8.34
N THR A 277 12.04 6.74 8.21
CA THR A 277 11.27 6.33 7.03
C THR A 277 10.68 7.52 6.31
N ILE A 278 10.32 7.29 5.06
CA ILE A 278 9.61 8.24 4.20
C ILE A 278 8.30 7.57 3.79
N ASN A 279 7.20 8.30 3.91
CA ASN A 279 5.89 7.81 3.49
C ASN A 279 5.74 7.87 1.97
N ILE A 280 5.26 6.80 1.40
CA ILE A 280 4.98 6.63 -0.03
C ILE A 280 3.52 6.24 -0.17
N HIS A 281 2.80 6.93 -1.05
CA HIS A 281 1.41 6.60 -1.36
C HIS A 281 1.36 5.82 -2.66
N GLY A 282 0.75 4.64 -2.61
CA GLY A 282 0.49 3.78 -3.75
C GLY A 282 -0.98 3.75 -4.12
N HIS A 283 -1.28 3.91 -5.40
CA HIS A 283 -2.63 3.68 -5.94
C HIS A 283 -2.84 2.19 -6.14
N ILE A 284 -4.06 1.71 -5.90
CA ILE A 284 -4.42 0.30 -5.98
C ILE A 284 -5.18 0.07 -7.29
N ASP A 285 -4.71 -0.88 -8.12
CA ASP A 285 -5.23 -1.08 -9.48
C ASP A 285 -6.62 -1.73 -9.50
N ASP A 286 -6.89 -2.67 -8.59
CA ASP A 286 -8.16 -3.41 -8.51
C ASP A 286 -8.92 -3.06 -7.23
N GLU A 287 -9.74 -2.02 -7.31
CA GLU A 287 -10.61 -1.59 -6.22
C GLU A 287 -11.73 -2.60 -5.92
N GLN A 288 -12.09 -3.50 -6.86
CA GLN A 288 -13.16 -4.47 -6.65
C GLN A 288 -12.77 -5.64 -5.74
N GLY A 289 -11.48 -5.99 -5.69
CA GLY A 289 -10.93 -7.00 -4.78
C GLY A 289 -10.84 -6.55 -3.32
N ILE A 290 -11.05 -5.27 -3.04
CA ILE A 290 -10.79 -4.62 -1.74
C ILE A 290 -12.05 -4.47 -0.87
N ASN A 291 -13.21 -4.93 -1.29
CA ASN A 291 -14.47 -4.75 -0.56
C ASN A 291 -14.47 -5.29 0.90
N THR A 292 -13.52 -6.15 1.24
CA THR A 292 -13.35 -6.69 2.60
C THR A 292 -12.19 -6.04 3.36
N VAL A 293 -11.47 -5.13 2.72
CA VAL A 293 -10.33 -4.44 3.31
C VAL A 293 -10.81 -3.17 4.00
N LEU A 294 -10.28 -2.92 5.19
CA LEU A 294 -10.63 -1.75 6.00
C LEU A 294 -9.41 -0.82 6.13
N PRO A 295 -9.63 0.49 6.20
CA PRO A 295 -8.58 1.45 6.56
C PRO A 295 -7.93 1.06 7.89
N GLY A 296 -6.61 1.22 7.95
CA GLY A 296 -5.79 0.81 9.10
C GLY A 296 -5.28 -0.63 9.05
N MET A 297 -5.70 -1.45 8.07
CA MET A 297 -5.14 -2.79 7.91
C MET A 297 -3.67 -2.72 7.49
N TYR A 298 -2.84 -3.51 8.17
CA TYR A 298 -1.40 -3.64 7.89
C TYR A 298 -1.16 -4.33 6.55
N VAL A 299 -0.14 -3.86 5.81
CA VAL A 299 0.28 -4.42 4.53
C VAL A 299 1.78 -4.69 4.51
N GLU A 300 2.15 -5.73 3.79
CA GLU A 300 3.53 -6.04 3.40
C GLU A 300 3.64 -5.91 1.88
N ALA A 301 4.52 -5.03 1.44
CA ALA A 301 4.65 -4.65 0.04
C ALA A 301 6.06 -4.87 -0.51
N ASN A 302 6.12 -5.18 -1.81
CA ASN A 302 7.33 -5.23 -2.60
C ASN A 302 7.25 -4.16 -3.70
N ILE A 303 8.19 -3.23 -3.72
CA ILE A 303 8.31 -2.17 -4.71
C ILE A 303 9.36 -2.58 -5.74
N ALA A 304 8.99 -2.65 -7.01
CA ALA A 304 9.92 -2.93 -8.09
C ALA A 304 10.72 -1.66 -8.44
N VAL A 305 12.02 -1.66 -8.15
CA VAL A 305 12.85 -0.43 -8.28
C VAL A 305 13.75 -0.40 -9.49
N SER A 306 14.19 -1.55 -9.98
CA SER A 306 14.96 -1.65 -11.22
C SER A 306 14.62 -2.95 -11.93
N SER A 307 14.72 -2.92 -13.22
CA SER A 307 14.72 -4.13 -14.04
C SER A 307 16.03 -4.14 -14.83
N ASP A 308 16.90 -5.09 -14.50
CA ASP A 308 18.07 -5.38 -15.33
C ASP A 308 17.73 -6.55 -16.24
N THR A 309 18.00 -6.38 -17.53
CA THR A 309 17.88 -7.51 -18.45
C THR A 309 19.04 -8.45 -18.22
N ARG A 310 18.75 -9.71 -17.91
CA ARG A 310 19.73 -10.75 -17.63
C ARG A 310 19.49 -11.95 -18.49
N THR A 311 20.59 -12.56 -18.93
CA THR A 311 20.52 -13.81 -19.67
C THR A 311 20.31 -14.96 -18.69
N VAL A 312 19.25 -15.72 -18.88
CA VAL A 312 18.74 -16.70 -17.93
C VAL A 312 18.45 -18.05 -18.59
N LEU A 313 18.33 -19.07 -17.75
CA LEU A 313 17.69 -20.35 -18.06
C LEU A 313 16.53 -20.59 -17.09
N PRO A 314 15.53 -21.40 -17.46
CA PRO A 314 14.56 -21.92 -16.51
C PRO A 314 15.26 -22.57 -15.32
N SER A 315 14.81 -22.28 -14.09
CA SER A 315 15.46 -22.79 -12.88
C SER A 315 15.52 -24.33 -12.83
N GLU A 316 14.58 -25.01 -13.49
CA GLU A 316 14.56 -26.48 -13.65
C GLU A 316 15.69 -27.03 -14.53
N ALA A 317 16.33 -26.19 -15.34
CA ALA A 317 17.47 -26.57 -16.18
C ALA A 317 18.76 -26.74 -15.39
N ILE A 318 18.83 -26.17 -14.19
CA ILE A 318 20.04 -26.07 -13.39
C ILE A 318 19.99 -27.09 -12.26
N VAL A 319 21.00 -27.94 -12.20
CA VAL A 319 21.11 -28.98 -11.18
C VAL A 319 22.32 -28.72 -10.30
N ALA A 320 22.08 -28.66 -8.98
CA ALA A 320 23.14 -28.53 -8.00
C ALA A 320 23.68 -29.90 -7.59
N LEU A 321 25.01 -30.08 -7.67
CA LEU A 321 25.74 -31.21 -7.10
C LEU A 321 26.78 -30.68 -6.12
N GLY A 322 26.51 -30.82 -4.83
CA GLY A 322 27.31 -30.17 -3.80
C GLY A 322 27.24 -28.64 -3.95
N ASP A 323 28.41 -28.02 -4.02
CA ASP A 323 28.53 -26.55 -4.17
C ASP A 323 28.58 -26.08 -5.63
N THR A 324 28.51 -27.01 -6.60
CA THR A 324 28.63 -26.71 -8.02
C THR A 324 27.30 -26.89 -8.74
N HIS A 325 27.03 -26.02 -9.69
CA HIS A 325 25.83 -26.06 -10.51
C HIS A 325 26.16 -26.51 -11.94
N TYR A 326 25.27 -27.31 -12.52
CA TYR A 326 25.44 -27.87 -13.85
C TYR A 326 24.21 -27.68 -14.70
N VAL A 327 24.45 -27.60 -16.02
CA VAL A 327 23.43 -27.62 -17.07
C VAL A 327 23.77 -28.69 -18.11
N LEU A 328 22.76 -29.17 -18.80
CA LEU A 328 22.91 -30.14 -19.89
C LEU A 328 22.77 -29.44 -21.23
N VAL A 329 23.89 -29.36 -21.99
CA VAL A 329 23.94 -28.75 -23.30
C VAL A 329 23.80 -29.85 -24.38
N GLN A 330 22.88 -29.67 -25.30
CA GLN A 330 22.68 -30.61 -26.39
C GLN A 330 23.83 -30.51 -27.38
N ILE A 331 24.59 -31.61 -27.56
CA ILE A 331 25.68 -31.71 -28.56
C ILE A 331 25.14 -32.15 -29.90
N SER A 332 24.31 -33.23 -29.90
CA SER A 332 23.72 -33.75 -31.13
C SER A 332 22.32 -34.29 -30.93
N LYS A 333 21.57 -34.33 -32.02
CA LYS A 333 20.29 -35.00 -32.12
C LYS A 333 20.39 -35.93 -33.33
N GLU A 334 20.65 -37.21 -33.13
CA GLU A 334 20.80 -38.19 -34.21
C GLU A 334 19.74 -39.28 -34.12
N GLY A 335 19.02 -39.47 -35.20
CA GLY A 335 18.07 -40.58 -35.40
C GLY A 335 17.07 -40.82 -34.29
N SER A 336 17.43 -41.63 -33.30
CA SER A 336 16.54 -42.07 -32.20
C SER A 336 16.93 -41.51 -30.82
N GLY A 337 17.86 -40.55 -30.74
CA GLY A 337 18.31 -40.07 -29.42
C GLY A 337 18.88 -38.67 -29.40
N TYR A 338 19.12 -38.20 -28.17
CA TYR A 338 19.74 -36.92 -27.84
C TYR A 338 21.04 -37.18 -27.09
N LEU A 339 22.08 -36.41 -27.38
CA LEU A 339 23.35 -36.44 -26.66
C LEU A 339 23.53 -35.09 -25.97
N PHE A 340 23.65 -35.10 -24.66
CA PHE A 340 23.88 -33.91 -23.84
C PHE A 340 25.27 -33.96 -23.22
N GLU A 341 25.88 -32.81 -23.05
CA GLU A 341 27.12 -32.61 -22.30
C GLU A 341 26.81 -31.90 -21.00
N LYS A 342 27.26 -32.44 -19.88
CA LYS A 342 27.18 -31.82 -18.57
C LYS A 342 28.27 -30.75 -18.49
N ARG A 343 27.83 -29.48 -18.33
CA ARG A 343 28.74 -28.34 -18.21
C ARG A 343 28.45 -27.61 -16.92
N GLU A 344 29.52 -27.15 -16.27
CA GLU A 344 29.45 -26.31 -15.11
C GLU A 344 28.88 -24.92 -15.46
N VAL A 345 28.04 -24.38 -14.59
CA VAL A 345 27.44 -23.09 -14.77
C VAL A 345 27.58 -22.25 -13.50
N SER A 346 27.99 -21.00 -13.67
CA SER A 346 27.98 -20.01 -12.58
C SER A 346 26.65 -19.27 -12.58
N ILE A 347 25.92 -19.44 -11.50
CA ILE A 347 24.61 -18.80 -11.33
C ILE A 347 24.71 -17.44 -10.65
N GLY A 348 23.74 -16.59 -10.96
CA GLY A 348 23.55 -15.29 -10.31
C GLY A 348 22.27 -15.24 -9.47
N GLU A 349 21.48 -14.19 -9.67
CA GLU A 349 20.18 -14.06 -9.05
C GLU A 349 19.18 -15.04 -9.66
N PHE A 350 18.21 -15.46 -8.86
CA PHE A 350 17.17 -16.38 -9.30
C PHE A 350 15.79 -15.95 -8.76
N ASN A 351 14.77 -16.38 -9.47
CA ASN A 351 13.38 -16.28 -9.04
C ASN A 351 12.69 -17.65 -9.22
N ASN A 352 11.39 -17.74 -8.99
CA ASN A 352 10.65 -19.00 -9.08
C ASN A 352 10.67 -19.68 -10.47
N GLN A 353 11.03 -18.97 -11.52
CA GLN A 353 10.99 -19.48 -12.91
C GLN A 353 12.36 -19.46 -13.58
N TRP A 354 13.19 -18.46 -13.29
CA TRP A 354 14.42 -18.17 -14.01
C TRP A 354 15.61 -18.01 -13.09
N THR A 355 16.78 -18.45 -13.57
CA THR A 355 18.07 -18.26 -12.91
C THR A 355 19.06 -17.60 -13.86
N GLU A 356 19.72 -16.54 -13.40
CA GLU A 356 20.76 -15.82 -14.14
C GLU A 356 21.99 -16.70 -14.36
N ILE A 357 22.53 -16.65 -15.58
CA ILE A 357 23.80 -17.31 -15.95
C ILE A 357 24.89 -16.25 -16.06
N ARG A 358 26.00 -16.42 -15.31
CA ARG A 358 27.09 -15.44 -15.27
C ARG A 358 28.24 -15.77 -16.20
N ASN A 359 28.58 -17.04 -16.39
CA ASN A 359 29.67 -17.51 -17.24
C ASN A 359 29.26 -17.69 -18.71
N LEU A 360 28.62 -16.69 -19.30
CA LEU A 360 28.11 -16.73 -20.68
C LEU A 360 29.19 -17.06 -21.73
N ASN A 361 30.45 -16.71 -21.45
CA ASN A 361 31.56 -16.97 -22.37
C ASN A 361 31.87 -18.47 -22.59
N ASP A 362 31.40 -19.33 -21.68
CA ASP A 362 31.59 -20.78 -21.75
C ASP A 362 30.54 -21.46 -22.66
N PHE A 363 29.58 -20.69 -23.14
CA PHE A 363 28.48 -21.14 -23.99
C PHE A 363 28.52 -20.41 -25.34
N LYS A 364 28.06 -21.09 -26.39
CA LYS A 364 27.98 -20.50 -27.73
C LYS A 364 26.59 -19.93 -27.99
N THR A 365 26.55 -18.89 -28.80
CA THR A 365 25.27 -18.39 -29.32
C THR A 365 24.58 -19.48 -30.12
N GLY A 366 23.39 -19.89 -29.66
CA GLY A 366 22.64 -20.98 -30.30
C GLY A 366 22.78 -22.35 -29.62
N ASP A 367 23.55 -22.44 -28.51
CA ASP A 367 23.52 -23.65 -27.69
C ASP A 367 22.08 -23.93 -27.20
N VAL A 368 21.73 -25.23 -27.26
CA VAL A 368 20.42 -25.71 -26.81
C VAL A 368 20.60 -26.48 -25.53
N PHE A 369 19.79 -26.17 -24.53
CA PHE A 369 19.86 -26.71 -23.18
C PHE A 369 18.67 -27.63 -22.91
N LEU A 370 18.86 -28.64 -22.07
CA LEU A 370 17.75 -29.39 -21.50
C LEU A 370 17.11 -28.53 -20.40
N VAL A 371 15.97 -27.89 -20.68
CA VAL A 371 15.33 -26.97 -19.79
C VAL A 371 14.36 -27.61 -18.79
N LYS A 372 14.00 -28.88 -19.06
CA LYS A 372 13.16 -29.68 -18.17
C LYS A 372 13.58 -31.14 -18.15
N GLY A 373 13.70 -31.71 -16.95
CA GLY A 373 14.09 -33.09 -16.73
C GLY A 373 15.59 -33.32 -16.50
N ALA A 374 16.40 -32.24 -16.40
CA ALA A 374 17.84 -32.33 -16.21
C ALA A 374 18.21 -32.98 -14.86
N PHE A 375 17.44 -32.76 -13.81
CA PHE A 375 17.71 -33.31 -12.48
C PHE A 375 17.78 -34.83 -12.43
N ASN A 376 16.86 -35.50 -13.10
CA ASN A 376 16.82 -36.98 -13.11
C ASN A 376 18.05 -37.57 -13.80
N LEU A 377 18.48 -36.99 -14.92
CA LEU A 377 19.61 -37.49 -15.68
C LEU A 377 20.95 -37.34 -14.97
N ILE A 378 21.16 -36.20 -14.32
CA ILE A 378 22.42 -35.91 -13.61
C ILE A 378 22.53 -36.75 -12.33
N ASN A 379 21.43 -37.03 -11.63
CA ASN A 379 21.44 -37.85 -10.41
C ASN A 379 21.55 -39.35 -10.70
N GLU A 380 21.05 -39.84 -11.83
CA GLU A 380 21.24 -41.25 -12.24
C GLU A 380 22.71 -41.57 -12.50
N GLU A 381 23.50 -40.65 -13.06
CA GLU A 381 24.96 -40.84 -13.19
C GLU A 381 25.69 -40.81 -11.85
N GLY A 382 25.27 -39.95 -10.90
CA GLY A 382 25.89 -39.87 -9.57
C GLY A 382 25.55 -41.01 -8.62
N GLY A 383 24.50 -41.79 -8.91
CA GLY A 383 24.03 -42.92 -8.07
C GLY A 383 24.54 -44.31 -8.47
N GLY A 384 25.37 -44.43 -9.47
CA GLY A 384 25.76 -45.72 -10.09
C GLY A 384 26.81 -46.56 -9.37
N HIS A 385 27.29 -46.24 -8.17
CA HIS A 385 28.26 -47.03 -7.42
C HIS A 385 27.91 -47.13 -5.92
N GLN A 386 26.88 -47.89 -5.59
CA GLN A 386 26.76 -48.62 -4.33
C GLN A 386 26.01 -49.92 -4.54
N HIS A 387 26.75 -50.96 -4.92
CA HIS A 387 26.43 -52.37 -4.64
C HIS A 387 27.68 -53.09 -4.18
#